data_1c02d9ef73ce184d8c062e12a9ccaf2f
#
_entry.id   1c02d9ef73ce184d8c062e12a9ccaf2f
#
_cell.length_a   1.000
_cell.length_b   1.000
_cell.length_c   1.000
_cell.angle_alpha   90.00
_cell.angle_beta   90.00
_cell.angle_gamma   90.00
#
_symmetry.space_group_name_H-M   'P 1'
#
loop_
_entity.id
_entity.type
_entity.pdbx_description
1 polymer ?
#
loop_
_entity_poly.entity_id
_entity_poly.type
_entity_poly.pdbx_seq_one_letter_code
_entity_poly.pdbx_strand_id
1 'polypeptide(L)'
;MDVYKTTVKYKNFRIDYEVKNFRLKEVFKISRSSKSNISTIKVSITNKKSRGIGECIPYKRYGDSLGQILKILKSNKNYKDIHQIKSLPLQNAISNAFYDLKLREKKIKFLKIIKKIKFISAVTIPIFSKAKFTKEVKKYKNIKYLKIKVNQKNVFEYLNIIKKYSPKSNIIIDANEGWSIKFFHRHENSFKKYNILFIEQPVKSNQDHLLNTKIPLCADESFHKKSKLKNIKKYKWVNIKADKFGSEQEILKAIKFVKKNKLKIFFGCMVSSSLSVIPMLRFAKFCNLLDLDGPLFLLKDYKNGLQYKGNVLIYNKHFDYGYL
;
A
#
# COMPACT_ATOMS: atom_id res chain seq x y z
N MET A 1 -20.78 -0.52 17.09
CA MET A 1 -19.97 -1.21 16.05
C MET A 1 -19.79 -2.64 16.53
N ASP A 2 -20.35 -3.57 15.77
CA ASP A 2 -20.40 -4.95 16.23
C ASP A 2 -19.06 -5.65 15.99
N VAL A 3 -18.43 -6.08 17.07
CA VAL A 3 -17.31 -7.02 17.02
C VAL A 3 -17.89 -8.42 16.88
N TYR A 4 -17.71 -9.01 15.71
CA TYR A 4 -18.18 -10.36 15.46
C TYR A 4 -17.21 -11.39 16.05
N LYS A 5 -17.70 -12.13 17.06
CA LYS A 5 -16.99 -13.29 17.57
C LYS A 5 -17.10 -14.42 16.54
N THR A 6 -15.97 -15.04 16.19
CA THR A 6 -15.95 -16.16 15.26
C THR A 6 -15.58 -17.47 15.94
N THR A 7 -15.82 -18.55 15.25
CA THR A 7 -15.33 -19.89 15.62
C THR A 7 -14.00 -20.20 14.94
N VAL A 8 -13.54 -19.33 14.02
CA VAL A 8 -12.26 -19.49 13.31
C VAL A 8 -11.09 -19.28 14.28
N LYS A 9 -10.12 -20.20 14.19
CA LYS A 9 -8.90 -20.16 15.00
C LYS A 9 -7.66 -20.14 14.10
N TYR A 10 -6.59 -19.55 14.61
CA TYR A 10 -5.25 -19.64 14.07
C TYR A 10 -4.28 -20.02 15.19
N LYS A 11 -3.60 -21.17 15.05
CA LYS A 11 -2.75 -21.75 16.11
C LYS A 11 -3.47 -21.84 17.47
N ASN A 12 -4.74 -22.30 17.44
CA ASN A 12 -5.66 -22.38 18.58
C ASN A 12 -6.10 -21.05 19.21
N PHE A 13 -5.64 -19.90 18.71
CA PHE A 13 -6.18 -18.59 19.08
C PHE A 13 -7.42 -18.29 18.29
N ARG A 14 -8.48 -17.82 18.97
CA ARG A 14 -9.68 -17.33 18.30
C ARG A 14 -9.38 -16.04 17.56
N ILE A 15 -9.93 -15.90 16.36
CA ILE A 15 -9.86 -14.70 15.54
C ILE A 15 -11.23 -14.01 15.63
N ASP A 16 -11.29 -12.86 16.27
CA ASP A 16 -12.46 -11.98 16.22
C ASP A 16 -12.25 -10.93 15.12
N TYR A 17 -13.31 -10.44 14.50
CA TYR A 17 -13.20 -9.44 13.45
C TYR A 17 -14.26 -8.35 13.54
N GLU A 18 -13.96 -7.24 12.91
CA GLU A 18 -14.84 -6.08 12.75
C GLU A 18 -14.68 -5.54 11.33
N VAL A 19 -15.79 -5.29 10.64
CA VAL A 19 -15.78 -4.56 9.36
C VAL A 19 -15.84 -3.08 9.66
N LYS A 20 -14.82 -2.35 9.22
CA LYS A 20 -14.73 -0.89 9.35
C LYS A 20 -14.98 -0.23 8.00
N ASN A 21 -15.85 0.76 7.98
CA ASN A 21 -16.08 1.60 6.81
C ASN A 21 -15.50 2.99 7.06
N PHE A 22 -14.64 3.42 6.15
CA PHE A 22 -14.03 4.74 6.19
C PHE A 22 -14.49 5.57 4.99
N ARG A 23 -15.05 6.74 5.26
CA ARG A 23 -15.34 7.74 4.23
C ARG A 23 -14.03 8.43 3.84
N LEU A 24 -13.86 8.67 2.54
CA LEU A 24 -12.72 9.45 2.03
C LEU A 24 -13.05 10.94 2.10
N LYS A 25 -12.02 11.77 2.27
CA LYS A 25 -12.15 13.24 2.20
C LYS A 25 -12.76 13.67 0.88
N GLU A 26 -12.41 12.93 -0.17
CA GLU A 26 -12.82 13.18 -1.55
C GLU A 26 -12.80 11.88 -2.33
N VAL A 27 -13.43 11.87 -3.51
CA VAL A 27 -13.41 10.72 -4.40
C VAL A 27 -11.98 10.44 -4.84
N PHE A 28 -11.47 9.28 -4.46
CA PHE A 28 -10.17 8.80 -4.88
C PHE A 28 -10.29 8.10 -6.24
N LYS A 29 -9.85 8.79 -7.28
CA LYS A 29 -9.95 8.32 -8.67
C LYS A 29 -8.59 7.90 -9.22
N ILE A 30 -8.55 6.73 -9.84
CA ILE A 30 -7.42 6.21 -10.62
C ILE A 30 -7.90 5.91 -12.05
N SER A 31 -7.02 5.50 -12.94
CA SER A 31 -7.35 5.25 -14.36
C SER A 31 -8.53 4.28 -14.56
N ARG A 32 -8.69 3.27 -13.69
CA ARG A 32 -9.68 2.19 -13.86
C ARG A 32 -10.82 2.17 -12.84
N SER A 33 -10.80 3.02 -11.83
CA SER A 33 -11.84 3.02 -10.78
C SER A 33 -11.88 4.31 -9.98
N SER A 34 -12.98 4.50 -9.24
CA SER A 34 -13.13 5.59 -8.27
C SER A 34 -13.78 5.06 -7.00
N LYS A 35 -13.46 5.66 -5.85
CA LYS A 35 -14.00 5.29 -4.54
C LYS A 35 -14.28 6.54 -3.71
N SER A 36 -15.41 6.58 -3.02
CA SER A 36 -15.75 7.59 -2.01
C SER A 36 -15.63 7.06 -0.57
N ASN A 37 -15.56 5.73 -0.43
CA ASN A 37 -15.38 5.05 0.83
C ASN A 37 -14.51 3.78 0.62
N ILE A 38 -14.02 3.23 1.71
CA ILE A 38 -13.34 1.92 1.74
C ILE A 38 -13.88 1.10 2.91
N SER A 39 -13.92 -0.21 2.73
CA SER A 39 -14.16 -1.16 3.81
C SER A 39 -12.87 -1.88 4.14
N THR A 40 -12.56 -1.99 5.43
CA THR A 40 -11.43 -2.76 5.95
C THR A 40 -11.93 -3.87 6.84
N ILE A 41 -11.10 -4.86 7.09
CA ILE A 41 -11.37 -5.91 8.07
C ILE A 41 -10.29 -5.81 9.14
N LYS A 42 -10.70 -5.34 10.32
CA LYS A 42 -9.88 -5.40 11.52
C LYS A 42 -10.06 -6.77 12.14
N VAL A 43 -8.96 -7.44 12.43
CA VAL A 43 -8.95 -8.70 13.17
C VAL A 43 -8.30 -8.51 14.52
N SER A 44 -8.69 -9.32 15.49
CA SER A 44 -8.04 -9.39 16.78
C SER A 44 -7.85 -10.84 17.22
N ILE A 45 -6.72 -11.08 17.84
CA ILE A 45 -6.32 -12.37 18.41
C ILE A 45 -6.09 -12.15 19.89
N THR A 46 -6.79 -12.93 20.71
CA THR A 46 -6.76 -12.76 22.17
C THR A 46 -6.25 -14.05 22.82
N ASN A 47 -5.40 -13.91 23.81
CA ASN A 47 -5.07 -14.94 24.78
C ASN A 47 -5.60 -14.51 26.18
N LYS A 48 -5.26 -15.28 27.22
CA LYS A 48 -5.70 -14.98 28.60
C LYS A 48 -5.25 -13.61 29.14
N LYS A 49 -4.17 -13.03 28.59
CA LYS A 49 -3.51 -11.84 29.15
C LYS A 49 -3.46 -10.64 28.21
N SER A 50 -3.55 -10.86 26.91
CA SER A 50 -3.29 -9.81 25.92
C SER A 50 -4.14 -10.00 24.67
N ARG A 51 -4.34 -8.89 23.94
CA ARG A 51 -5.04 -8.84 22.65
C ARG A 51 -4.16 -8.17 21.61
N GLY A 52 -3.87 -8.86 20.50
CA GLY A 52 -3.21 -8.29 19.35
C GLY A 52 -4.20 -7.93 18.25
N ILE A 53 -3.90 -6.88 17.50
CA ILE A 53 -4.76 -6.34 16.42
C ILE A 53 -4.02 -6.22 15.10
N GLY A 54 -4.75 -6.38 14.01
CA GLY A 54 -4.28 -6.17 12.64
C GLY A 54 -5.43 -5.79 11.72
N GLU A 55 -5.13 -5.27 10.56
CA GLU A 55 -6.15 -4.86 9.60
C GLU A 55 -5.71 -5.18 8.18
N CYS A 56 -6.65 -5.46 7.30
CA CYS A 56 -6.40 -5.62 5.87
C CYS A 56 -7.46 -4.93 5.02
N ILE A 57 -7.10 -4.75 3.75
CA ILE A 57 -7.98 -4.18 2.74
C ILE A 57 -8.42 -5.28 1.79
N PRO A 58 -9.72 -5.60 1.72
CA PRO A 58 -10.26 -6.47 0.69
C PRO A 58 -9.97 -5.89 -0.70
N TYR A 59 -9.40 -6.70 -1.61
CA TYR A 59 -9.05 -6.23 -2.94
C TYR A 59 -9.50 -7.20 -4.03
N LYS A 60 -10.67 -6.91 -4.61
CA LYS A 60 -11.36 -7.77 -5.59
C LYS A 60 -10.47 -8.19 -6.78
N ARG A 61 -9.56 -7.30 -7.22
CA ARG A 61 -8.64 -7.58 -8.34
C ARG A 61 -7.77 -8.83 -8.13
N TYR A 62 -7.37 -9.11 -6.90
CA TYR A 62 -6.56 -10.29 -6.58
C TYR A 62 -7.39 -11.48 -6.07
N GLY A 63 -8.72 -11.41 -6.22
CA GLY A 63 -9.62 -12.47 -5.80
C GLY A 63 -9.97 -12.42 -4.30
N ASP A 64 -9.82 -11.28 -3.64
CA ASP A 64 -10.05 -11.10 -2.21
C ASP A 64 -11.14 -10.03 -1.97
N SER A 65 -12.38 -10.29 -2.39
CA SER A 65 -13.50 -9.41 -2.06
C SER A 65 -13.87 -9.47 -0.57
N LEU A 66 -14.56 -8.44 -0.06
CA LEU A 66 -15.07 -8.43 1.31
C LEU A 66 -15.88 -9.70 1.63
N GLY A 67 -16.81 -10.07 0.73
CA GLY A 67 -17.65 -11.27 0.93
C GLY A 67 -16.85 -12.57 1.00
N GLN A 68 -15.80 -12.71 0.17
CA GLN A 68 -14.93 -13.89 0.21
C GLN A 68 -14.14 -13.97 1.53
N ILE A 69 -13.63 -12.87 2.04
CA ILE A 69 -12.92 -12.85 3.32
C ILE A 69 -13.87 -13.13 4.47
N LEU A 70 -15.10 -12.55 4.45
CA LEU A 70 -16.12 -12.82 5.46
C LEU A 70 -16.54 -14.29 5.46
N LYS A 71 -16.66 -14.94 4.28
CA LYS A 71 -16.92 -16.38 4.19
C LYS A 71 -15.84 -17.22 4.88
N ILE A 72 -14.58 -16.85 4.77
CA ILE A 72 -13.47 -17.50 5.48
C ILE A 72 -13.62 -17.28 7.00
N LEU A 73 -13.89 -16.05 7.44
CA LEU A 73 -14.00 -15.69 8.85
C LEU A 73 -15.25 -16.29 9.54
N LYS A 74 -16.28 -16.64 8.78
CA LYS A 74 -17.49 -17.31 9.27
C LYS A 74 -17.37 -18.84 9.21
N SER A 75 -16.29 -19.40 8.67
CA SER A 75 -16.08 -20.85 8.63
C SER A 75 -15.70 -21.38 10.02
N ASN A 76 -16.05 -22.63 10.31
CA ASN A 76 -15.65 -23.28 11.57
C ASN A 76 -14.30 -24.02 11.38
N LYS A 77 -13.23 -23.27 11.10
CA LYS A 77 -11.90 -23.85 10.82
C LYS A 77 -10.86 -23.42 11.84
N ASN A 78 -9.96 -24.34 12.16
CA ASN A 78 -8.73 -24.06 12.91
C ASN A 78 -7.53 -24.17 11.96
N TYR A 79 -6.93 -23.02 11.64
CA TYR A 79 -5.75 -22.96 10.77
C TYR A 79 -4.47 -23.11 11.60
N LYS A 80 -3.72 -24.19 11.37
CA LYS A 80 -2.41 -24.42 11.99
C LYS A 80 -1.32 -23.59 11.31
N ASP A 81 -1.43 -23.41 10.00
CA ASP A 81 -0.52 -22.62 9.18
C ASP A 81 -1.26 -21.46 8.51
N ILE A 82 -0.62 -20.29 8.48
CA ILE A 82 -1.22 -19.08 7.87
C ILE A 82 -1.46 -19.24 6.37
N HIS A 83 -0.69 -20.10 5.69
CA HIS A 83 -0.83 -20.36 4.25
C HIS A 83 -2.08 -21.18 3.91
N GLN A 84 -2.71 -21.84 4.88
CA GLN A 84 -3.99 -22.52 4.70
C GLN A 84 -5.16 -21.53 4.52
N ILE A 85 -4.97 -20.27 4.92
CA ILE A 85 -5.95 -19.19 4.75
C ILE A 85 -5.87 -18.69 3.30
N LYS A 86 -6.91 -18.97 2.50
CA LYS A 86 -6.93 -18.66 1.05
C LYS A 86 -7.19 -17.17 0.73
N SER A 87 -6.71 -16.24 1.57
CA SER A 87 -6.79 -14.80 1.35
C SER A 87 -5.51 -14.13 1.82
N LEU A 88 -4.79 -13.49 0.90
CA LEU A 88 -3.54 -12.81 1.22
C LEU A 88 -3.76 -11.59 2.13
N PRO A 89 -4.77 -10.71 1.88
CA PRO A 89 -5.07 -9.64 2.82
C PRO A 89 -5.37 -10.17 4.23
N LEU A 90 -6.19 -11.22 4.35
CA LEU A 90 -6.50 -11.80 5.66
C LEU A 90 -5.27 -12.41 6.34
N GLN A 91 -4.40 -13.10 5.58
CA GLN A 91 -3.10 -13.55 6.10
C GLN A 91 -2.28 -12.38 6.65
N ASN A 92 -2.24 -11.23 5.95
CA ASN A 92 -1.54 -10.04 6.41
C ASN A 92 -2.12 -9.51 7.73
N ALA A 93 -3.45 -9.36 7.82
CA ALA A 93 -4.11 -8.90 9.05
C ALA A 93 -3.84 -9.80 10.24
N ILE A 94 -3.99 -11.14 10.06
CA ILE A 94 -3.74 -12.15 11.11
C ILE A 94 -2.26 -12.15 11.52
N SER A 95 -1.34 -12.07 10.56
CA SER A 95 0.10 -12.00 10.81
C SER A 95 0.46 -10.78 11.65
N ASN A 96 -0.13 -9.61 11.34
CA ASN A 96 0.08 -8.37 12.07
C ASN A 96 -0.55 -8.43 13.47
N ALA A 97 -1.75 -9.00 13.62
CA ALA A 97 -2.38 -9.19 14.91
C ALA A 97 -1.55 -10.12 15.82
N PHE A 98 -1.01 -11.20 15.25
CA PHE A 98 -0.15 -12.11 16.00
C PHE A 98 1.20 -11.49 16.38
N TYR A 99 1.73 -10.64 15.52
CA TYR A 99 2.93 -9.86 15.81
C TYR A 99 2.69 -8.85 16.94
N ASP A 100 1.57 -8.11 16.89
CA ASP A 100 1.16 -7.18 17.94
C ASP A 100 0.96 -7.88 19.29
N LEU A 101 0.26 -9.04 19.29
CA LEU A 101 0.09 -9.87 20.49
C LEU A 101 1.44 -10.22 21.14
N LYS A 102 2.41 -10.67 20.32
CA LYS A 102 3.76 -11.00 20.81
C LYS A 102 4.49 -9.81 21.42
N LEU A 103 4.34 -8.61 20.80
CA LEU A 103 4.94 -7.41 21.36
C LEU A 103 4.36 -7.07 22.73
N ARG A 104 3.03 -7.20 22.89
CA ARG A 104 2.35 -6.94 24.16
C ARG A 104 2.74 -7.94 25.24
N GLU A 105 2.77 -9.22 24.90
CA GLU A 105 3.21 -10.28 25.82
C GLU A 105 4.64 -10.05 26.33
N LYS A 106 5.53 -9.63 25.43
CA LYS A 106 6.93 -9.32 25.76
C LYS A 106 7.16 -7.92 26.31
N LYS A 107 6.10 -7.12 26.50
CA LYS A 107 6.16 -5.72 26.91
C LYS A 107 7.09 -4.87 26.04
N ILE A 108 7.08 -5.10 24.73
CA ILE A 108 7.93 -4.38 23.78
C ILE A 108 7.10 -3.29 23.11
N LYS A 109 7.53 -2.03 23.25
CA LYS A 109 6.96 -0.89 22.51
C LYS A 109 7.31 -0.99 21.04
N PHE A 110 6.35 -0.71 20.15
CA PHE A 110 6.58 -0.78 18.70
C PHE A 110 7.67 0.20 18.24
N LEU A 111 7.83 1.32 18.93
CA LEU A 111 8.91 2.27 18.69
C LEU A 111 10.31 1.65 18.77
N LYS A 112 10.55 0.66 19.67
CA LYS A 112 11.83 -0.06 19.71
C LYS A 112 12.12 -0.85 18.42
N ILE A 113 11.06 -1.30 17.73
CA ILE A 113 11.20 -2.04 16.47
C ILE A 113 11.53 -1.11 15.31
N ILE A 114 10.82 0.02 15.21
CA ILE A 114 10.97 0.96 14.07
C ILE A 114 12.10 1.97 14.28
N LYS A 115 12.57 2.13 15.52
CA LYS A 115 13.72 2.96 15.95
C LYS A 115 13.63 4.47 15.64
N LYS A 116 12.58 4.93 14.99
CA LYS A 116 12.33 6.34 14.65
C LYS A 116 10.85 6.62 14.48
N ILE A 117 10.46 7.87 14.65
CA ILE A 117 9.06 8.30 14.52
C ILE A 117 8.77 9.00 13.18
N LYS A 118 9.80 9.44 12.44
CA LYS A 118 9.65 10.16 11.16
C LYS A 118 10.18 9.31 10.01
N PHE A 119 9.39 9.21 8.94
CA PHE A 119 9.73 8.47 7.74
C PHE A 119 9.46 9.34 6.51
N ILE A 120 10.23 9.14 5.44
CA ILE A 120 9.97 9.80 4.16
C ILE A 120 9.10 8.90 3.31
N SER A 121 7.93 9.39 2.92
CA SER A 121 6.97 8.72 2.05
C SER A 121 6.62 9.61 0.86
N ALA A 122 6.31 9.01 -0.29
CA ALA A 122 5.70 9.75 -1.38
C ALA A 122 4.34 10.30 -0.94
N VAL A 123 3.89 11.37 -1.59
CA VAL A 123 2.53 11.91 -1.45
C VAL A 123 1.83 11.75 -2.78
N THR A 124 0.66 11.12 -2.76
CA THR A 124 -0.12 10.83 -3.96
C THR A 124 -1.19 11.91 -4.20
N ILE A 125 -1.26 12.39 -5.44
CA ILE A 125 -2.39 13.18 -5.93
C ILE A 125 -3.22 12.28 -6.86
N PRO A 126 -4.49 11.99 -6.53
CA PRO A 126 -5.42 11.26 -7.38
C PRO A 126 -5.76 12.00 -8.67
N ILE A 127 -6.52 11.36 -9.56
CA ILE A 127 -7.05 12.02 -10.75
C ILE A 127 -8.14 13.02 -10.34
N PHE A 128 -7.91 14.30 -10.62
CA PHE A 128 -8.80 15.41 -10.37
C PHE A 128 -9.09 16.22 -11.64
N SER A 129 -9.94 17.24 -11.56
CA SER A 129 -10.01 18.29 -12.57
C SER A 129 -8.71 19.10 -12.57
N LYS A 130 -8.39 19.74 -13.70
CA LYS A 130 -7.19 20.60 -13.85
C LYS A 130 -7.04 21.62 -12.73
N ALA A 131 -8.11 22.34 -12.41
CA ALA A 131 -8.11 23.38 -11.38
C ALA A 131 -7.75 22.81 -10.02
N LYS A 132 -8.37 21.67 -9.63
CA LYS A 132 -8.12 21.01 -8.37
C LYS A 132 -6.72 20.37 -8.32
N PHE A 133 -6.29 19.70 -9.38
CA PHE A 133 -4.94 19.16 -9.48
C PHE A 133 -3.89 20.27 -9.29
N THR A 134 -4.09 21.43 -9.92
CA THR A 134 -3.22 22.59 -9.75
C THR A 134 -3.17 23.07 -8.30
N LYS A 135 -4.33 23.13 -7.62
CA LYS A 135 -4.40 23.48 -6.19
C LYS A 135 -3.59 22.51 -5.33
N GLU A 136 -3.74 21.21 -5.55
CA GLU A 136 -2.98 20.19 -4.79
C GLU A 136 -1.47 20.26 -5.07
N VAL A 137 -1.05 20.46 -6.32
CA VAL A 137 0.38 20.62 -6.66
C VAL A 137 0.98 21.86 -5.96
N LYS A 138 0.24 22.99 -5.91
CA LYS A 138 0.67 24.19 -5.18
C LYS A 138 0.79 23.95 -3.68
N LYS A 139 -0.15 23.20 -3.08
CA LYS A 139 -0.12 22.81 -1.67
C LYS A 139 1.12 21.97 -1.33
N TYR A 140 1.53 21.08 -2.24
CA TYR A 140 2.72 20.25 -2.11
C TYR A 140 3.93 20.78 -2.89
N LYS A 141 4.09 22.10 -2.97
CA LYS A 141 5.16 22.74 -3.73
C LYS A 141 6.54 22.24 -3.31
N ASN A 142 7.30 21.75 -4.28
CA ASN A 142 8.71 21.29 -4.12
C ASN A 142 8.92 20.21 -3.06
N ILE A 143 7.93 19.38 -2.77
CA ILE A 143 8.16 18.18 -1.97
C ILE A 143 9.07 17.20 -2.73
N LYS A 144 9.84 16.42 -1.98
CA LYS A 144 10.87 15.54 -2.55
C LYS A 144 10.31 14.48 -3.50
N TYR A 145 9.17 13.84 -3.13
CA TYR A 145 8.55 12.77 -3.91
C TYR A 145 7.06 13.03 -4.08
N LEU A 146 6.65 13.30 -5.31
CA LEU A 146 5.27 13.53 -5.70
C LEU A 146 4.79 12.39 -6.59
N LYS A 147 3.85 11.60 -6.09
CA LYS A 147 3.19 10.55 -6.88
C LYS A 147 1.90 11.09 -7.49
N ILE A 148 1.65 10.82 -8.75
CA ILE A 148 0.44 11.25 -9.45
C ILE A 148 -0.27 10.06 -10.08
N LYS A 149 -1.59 9.98 -9.88
CA LYS A 149 -2.44 9.05 -10.62
C LYS A 149 -2.83 9.69 -11.93
N VAL A 150 -2.68 8.95 -13.03
CA VAL A 150 -2.90 9.48 -14.37
C VAL A 150 -3.61 8.47 -15.28
N ASN A 151 -4.19 8.97 -16.36
CA ASN A 151 -4.59 8.23 -17.54
C ASN A 151 -3.93 8.82 -18.80
N GLN A 152 -4.22 8.28 -19.99
CA GLN A 152 -3.63 8.76 -21.23
C GLN A 152 -4.02 10.22 -21.57
N LYS A 153 -5.20 10.67 -21.10
CA LYS A 153 -5.74 12.01 -21.44
C LYS A 153 -5.09 13.14 -20.64
N ASN A 154 -4.75 12.88 -19.35
CA ASN A 154 -4.36 13.95 -18.43
C ASN A 154 -2.87 13.98 -18.08
N VAL A 155 -2.09 12.96 -18.44
CA VAL A 155 -0.70 12.81 -17.95
C VAL A 155 0.17 14.03 -18.32
N PHE A 156 0.13 14.52 -19.56
CA PHE A 156 0.98 15.64 -19.97
C PHE A 156 0.49 16.98 -19.42
N GLU A 157 -0.81 17.18 -19.28
CA GLU A 157 -1.36 18.34 -18.59
C GLU A 157 -0.84 18.38 -17.14
N TYR A 158 -0.90 17.27 -16.43
CA TYR A 158 -0.40 17.17 -15.04
C TYR A 158 1.09 17.39 -14.94
N LEU A 159 1.88 16.80 -15.82
CA LEU A 159 3.33 17.00 -15.87
C LEU A 159 3.71 18.47 -16.12
N ASN A 160 3.00 19.16 -17.01
CA ASN A 160 3.22 20.60 -17.26
C ASN A 160 2.87 21.44 -16.03
N ILE A 161 1.79 21.12 -15.32
CA ILE A 161 1.42 21.80 -14.07
C ILE A 161 2.50 21.60 -13.02
N ILE A 162 3.02 20.37 -12.86
CA ILE A 162 4.08 20.10 -11.90
C ILE A 162 5.37 20.83 -12.29
N LYS A 163 5.75 20.80 -13.55
CA LYS A 163 6.92 21.53 -14.05
C LYS A 163 6.83 23.02 -13.75
N LYS A 164 5.63 23.62 -13.83
CA LYS A 164 5.40 25.02 -13.51
C LYS A 164 5.42 25.33 -12.02
N TYR A 165 4.78 24.52 -11.19
CA TYR A 165 4.51 24.87 -9.78
C TYR A 165 5.33 24.09 -8.76
N SER A 166 5.92 22.94 -9.14
CA SER A 166 6.72 22.07 -8.28
C SER A 166 7.93 21.45 -9.01
N PRO A 167 8.78 22.26 -9.68
CA PRO A 167 9.82 21.78 -10.60
C PRO A 167 10.89 20.93 -9.92
N LYS A 168 11.09 21.07 -8.61
CA LYS A 168 12.11 20.33 -7.85
C LYS A 168 11.66 18.97 -7.35
N SER A 169 10.37 18.60 -7.54
CA SER A 169 9.86 17.31 -7.10
C SER A 169 10.30 16.18 -8.03
N ASN A 170 10.70 15.04 -7.43
CA ASN A 170 10.85 13.80 -8.16
C ASN A 170 9.47 13.20 -8.39
N ILE A 171 9.08 13.05 -9.65
CA ILE A 171 7.73 12.64 -10.04
C ILE A 171 7.66 11.12 -10.14
N ILE A 172 6.68 10.52 -9.49
CA ILE A 172 6.29 9.14 -9.65
C ILE A 172 4.97 9.12 -10.42
N ILE A 173 4.97 8.56 -11.61
CA ILE A 173 3.76 8.43 -12.42
C ILE A 173 3.16 7.06 -12.16
N ASP A 174 1.91 6.99 -11.70
CA ASP A 174 1.19 5.73 -11.53
C ASP A 174 0.00 5.70 -12.49
N ALA A 175 0.14 4.91 -13.55
CA ALA A 175 -0.87 4.75 -14.57
C ALA A 175 -1.90 3.66 -14.24
N ASN A 176 -1.66 2.82 -13.24
CA ASN A 176 -2.51 1.70 -12.83
C ASN A 176 -3.02 0.86 -14.01
N GLU A 177 -2.13 0.47 -14.91
CA GLU A 177 -2.43 -0.30 -16.14
C GLU A 177 -3.32 0.46 -17.16
N GLY A 178 -3.42 1.78 -17.04
CA GLY A 178 -4.35 2.59 -17.84
C GLY A 178 -3.82 3.01 -19.21
N TRP A 179 -2.59 2.64 -19.59
CA TRP A 179 -2.01 3.00 -20.87
C TRP A 179 -1.96 1.83 -21.84
N SER A 180 -2.10 2.15 -23.14
CA SER A 180 -1.78 1.20 -24.20
C SER A 180 -0.28 1.21 -24.51
N ILE A 181 0.24 0.10 -25.02
CA ILE A 181 1.63 0.00 -25.50
C ILE A 181 1.92 1.08 -26.56
N LYS A 182 0.98 1.28 -27.50
CA LYS A 182 1.10 2.31 -28.56
C LYS A 182 1.23 3.71 -27.95
N PHE A 183 0.43 4.03 -26.93
CA PHE A 183 0.52 5.32 -26.24
C PHE A 183 1.88 5.48 -25.56
N PHE A 184 2.36 4.46 -24.83
CA PHE A 184 3.64 4.51 -24.11
C PHE A 184 4.80 4.80 -25.07
N HIS A 185 4.95 4.01 -26.13
CA HIS A 185 6.07 4.16 -27.08
C HIS A 185 6.00 5.47 -27.87
N ARG A 186 4.80 5.91 -28.28
CA ARG A 186 4.62 7.21 -28.98
C ARG A 186 5.13 8.38 -28.13
N HIS A 187 4.96 8.31 -26.82
CA HIS A 187 5.26 9.43 -25.93
C HIS A 187 6.53 9.25 -25.08
N GLU A 188 7.31 8.18 -25.28
CA GLU A 188 8.49 7.90 -24.49
C GLU A 188 9.46 9.07 -24.42
N ASN A 189 9.78 9.69 -25.56
CA ASN A 189 10.69 10.85 -25.62
C ASN A 189 10.10 12.08 -24.92
N SER A 190 8.79 12.24 -24.90
CA SER A 190 8.14 13.35 -24.23
C SER A 190 8.30 13.29 -22.70
N PHE A 191 8.37 12.09 -22.12
CA PHE A 191 8.58 11.92 -20.69
C PHE A 191 9.96 12.38 -20.22
N LYS A 192 10.98 12.35 -21.08
CA LYS A 192 12.36 12.78 -20.76
C LYS A 192 12.48 14.27 -20.38
N LYS A 193 11.46 15.09 -20.72
CA LYS A 193 11.40 16.52 -20.43
C LYS A 193 11.06 16.85 -18.98
N TYR A 194 10.73 15.82 -18.16
CA TYR A 194 10.25 15.96 -16.79
C TYR A 194 11.14 15.18 -15.82
N ASN A 195 11.18 15.61 -14.56
CA ASN A 195 11.97 14.95 -13.50
C ASN A 195 11.23 13.68 -13.00
N ILE A 196 11.11 12.66 -13.86
CA ILE A 196 10.43 11.42 -13.56
C ILE A 196 11.40 10.46 -12.88
N LEU A 197 11.08 10.04 -11.65
CA LEU A 197 11.83 9.04 -10.92
C LEU A 197 11.58 7.63 -11.51
N PHE A 198 10.33 7.31 -11.75
CA PHE A 198 9.88 6.10 -12.47
C PHE A 198 8.40 6.20 -12.86
N ILE A 199 8.00 5.31 -13.80
CA ILE A 199 6.60 5.09 -14.17
C ILE A 199 6.16 3.74 -13.58
N GLU A 200 5.13 3.78 -12.71
CA GLU A 200 4.55 2.61 -12.07
C GLU A 200 3.43 2.05 -12.93
N GLN A 201 3.54 0.77 -13.25
CA GLN A 201 2.60 -0.07 -13.98
C GLN A 201 1.86 0.65 -15.12
N PRO A 202 2.57 1.06 -16.18
CA PRO A 202 1.96 1.82 -17.27
C PRO A 202 0.92 1.01 -18.04
N VAL A 203 1.18 -0.26 -18.29
CA VAL A 203 0.37 -1.16 -19.11
C VAL A 203 -0.13 -2.35 -18.29
N LYS A 204 -1.09 -3.10 -18.83
CA LYS A 204 -1.59 -4.33 -18.20
C LYS A 204 -0.45 -5.31 -17.92
N SER A 205 -0.51 -5.98 -16.78
CA SER A 205 0.55 -6.89 -16.31
C SER A 205 0.88 -8.03 -17.29
N ASN A 206 -0.08 -8.47 -18.11
CA ASN A 206 0.14 -9.46 -19.15
C ASN A 206 0.80 -8.89 -20.44
N GLN A 207 0.96 -7.58 -20.53
CA GLN A 207 1.59 -6.86 -21.64
C GLN A 207 2.99 -6.32 -21.30
N ASP A 208 3.52 -6.56 -20.12
CA ASP A 208 4.83 -6.08 -19.68
C ASP A 208 5.97 -6.48 -20.65
N HIS A 209 5.85 -7.66 -21.24
CA HIS A 209 6.85 -8.18 -22.17
C HIS A 209 7.02 -7.30 -23.42
N LEU A 210 6.02 -6.50 -23.77
CA LEU A 210 6.04 -5.58 -24.92
C LEU A 210 6.71 -4.23 -24.59
N LEU A 211 6.98 -3.94 -23.33
CA LEU A 211 7.69 -2.71 -22.95
C LEU A 211 9.19 -2.86 -23.25
N ASN A 212 9.71 -1.94 -24.05
CA ASN A 212 11.15 -1.78 -24.28
C ASN A 212 11.47 -0.28 -24.12
N THR A 213 12.14 0.10 -23.02
CA THR A 213 12.36 1.51 -22.69
C THR A 213 13.57 1.69 -21.77
N LYS A 214 14.19 2.87 -21.85
CA LYS A 214 15.23 3.33 -20.92
C LYS A 214 14.64 4.07 -19.70
N ILE A 215 13.35 4.42 -19.73
CA ILE A 215 12.67 5.08 -18.61
C ILE A 215 12.57 4.07 -17.47
N PRO A 216 12.95 4.43 -16.22
CA PRO A 216 12.79 3.53 -15.09
C PRO A 216 11.33 3.14 -14.88
N LEU A 217 11.05 1.85 -14.83
CA LEU A 217 9.71 1.29 -14.58
C LEU A 217 9.64 0.69 -13.18
N CYS A 218 8.43 0.76 -12.58
CA CYS A 218 8.09 0.10 -11.33
C CYS A 218 6.95 -0.91 -11.54
N ALA A 219 7.17 -2.17 -11.12
CA ALA A 219 6.14 -3.19 -11.13
C ALA A 219 5.26 -3.07 -9.89
N ASP A 220 3.93 -2.92 -10.04
CA ASP A 220 2.93 -3.00 -8.99
C ASP A 220 1.99 -4.19 -9.19
N GLU A 221 1.11 -4.10 -10.18
CA GLU A 221 0.16 -5.17 -10.50
C GLU A 221 0.86 -6.43 -11.04
N SER A 222 2.01 -6.28 -11.63
CA SER A 222 2.84 -7.39 -12.12
C SER A 222 3.62 -8.09 -11.00
N PHE A 223 3.68 -7.51 -9.79
CA PHE A 223 4.44 -8.06 -8.68
C PHE A 223 3.56 -8.37 -7.46
N HIS A 224 3.18 -9.63 -7.32
CA HIS A 224 2.44 -10.14 -6.16
C HIS A 224 2.79 -11.62 -5.92
N LYS A 225 2.42 -12.19 -4.78
CA LYS A 225 2.78 -13.57 -4.38
C LYS A 225 2.46 -14.62 -5.44
N LYS A 226 1.34 -14.45 -6.15
CA LYS A 226 0.88 -15.38 -7.19
C LYS A 226 1.50 -15.11 -8.58
N SER A 227 2.27 -14.02 -8.76
CA SER A 227 2.89 -13.70 -10.04
C SER A 227 4.24 -14.39 -10.18
N LYS A 228 4.43 -15.03 -11.32
CA LYS A 228 5.77 -15.40 -11.78
C LYS A 228 6.32 -14.18 -12.52
N LEU A 229 7.19 -13.39 -11.87
CA LEU A 229 7.80 -12.20 -12.48
C LEU A 229 8.73 -12.62 -13.62
N LYS A 230 8.14 -12.95 -14.77
CA LYS A 230 8.88 -13.42 -15.96
C LYS A 230 9.77 -12.33 -16.55
N ASN A 231 9.40 -11.05 -16.39
CA ASN A 231 10.07 -9.91 -17.04
C ASN A 231 10.77 -8.97 -16.06
N ILE A 232 11.31 -9.49 -14.96
CA ILE A 232 11.91 -8.70 -13.88
C ILE A 232 13.00 -7.73 -14.37
N LYS A 233 13.77 -8.11 -15.38
CA LYS A 233 14.88 -7.30 -15.94
C LYS A 233 14.42 -5.96 -16.53
N LYS A 234 13.13 -5.81 -16.89
CA LYS A 234 12.58 -4.57 -17.44
C LYS A 234 12.33 -3.51 -16.37
N TYR A 235 12.26 -3.93 -15.12
CA TYR A 235 11.96 -3.04 -14.01
C TYR A 235 13.24 -2.59 -13.30
N LYS A 236 13.23 -1.35 -12.81
CA LYS A 236 14.25 -0.83 -11.89
C LYS A 236 13.72 -0.77 -10.46
N TRP A 237 12.38 -0.69 -10.32
CA TRP A 237 11.66 -0.61 -9.06
C TRP A 237 10.57 -1.67 -8.99
N VAL A 238 10.23 -2.03 -7.78
CA VAL A 238 9.12 -2.95 -7.49
C VAL A 238 8.32 -2.42 -6.32
N ASN A 239 6.99 -2.35 -6.46
CA ASN A 239 6.09 -1.94 -5.38
C ASN A 239 5.62 -3.17 -4.59
N ILE A 240 6.12 -3.30 -3.36
CA ILE A 240 5.69 -4.32 -2.41
C ILE A 240 4.56 -3.74 -1.57
N LYS A 241 3.38 -4.37 -1.61
CA LYS A 241 2.24 -4.05 -0.73
C LYS A 241 1.88 -5.29 0.10
N ALA A 242 1.81 -5.16 1.42
CA ALA A 242 1.63 -6.30 2.32
C ALA A 242 0.40 -7.15 1.98
N ASP A 243 -0.73 -6.53 1.62
CA ASP A 243 -1.96 -7.23 1.23
C ASP A 243 -1.82 -8.07 -0.06
N LYS A 244 -0.78 -7.86 -0.88
CA LYS A 244 -0.48 -8.67 -2.06
C LYS A 244 0.38 -9.91 -1.75
N PHE A 245 1.03 -9.94 -0.59
CA PHE A 245 1.96 -11.00 -0.20
C PHE A 245 1.45 -11.84 0.97
N GLY A 246 0.64 -11.27 1.85
CA GLY A 246 0.07 -11.96 3.00
C GLY A 246 0.98 -11.88 4.23
N SER A 247 1.55 -13.01 4.68
CA SER A 247 2.30 -13.07 5.93
C SER A 247 3.62 -12.29 5.91
N GLU A 248 4.14 -11.95 7.10
CA GLU A 248 5.45 -11.34 7.27
C GLU A 248 6.56 -12.13 6.56
N GLN A 249 6.53 -13.46 6.64
CA GLN A 249 7.52 -14.31 5.99
C GLN A 249 7.52 -14.13 4.47
N GLU A 250 6.34 -14.02 3.85
CA GLU A 250 6.22 -13.83 2.40
C GLU A 250 6.67 -12.42 1.98
N ILE A 251 6.40 -11.40 2.80
CA ILE A 251 6.92 -10.04 2.58
C ILE A 251 8.45 -10.04 2.63
N LEU A 252 9.06 -10.71 3.62
CA LEU A 252 10.52 -10.82 3.74
C LEU A 252 11.13 -11.61 2.57
N LYS A 253 10.48 -12.68 2.10
CA LYS A 253 10.89 -13.41 0.89
C LYS A 253 10.85 -12.49 -0.34
N ALA A 254 9.79 -11.69 -0.50
CA ALA A 254 9.69 -10.73 -1.59
C ALA A 254 10.81 -9.68 -1.53
N ILE A 255 11.08 -9.11 -0.35
CA ILE A 255 12.19 -8.17 -0.12
C ILE A 255 13.53 -8.80 -0.51
N LYS A 256 13.81 -10.03 -0.03
CA LYS A 256 15.05 -10.77 -0.37
C LYS A 256 15.18 -11.01 -1.87
N PHE A 257 14.09 -11.42 -2.53
CA PHE A 257 14.05 -11.64 -3.97
C PHE A 257 14.37 -10.36 -4.76
N VAL A 258 13.74 -9.24 -4.41
CA VAL A 258 13.95 -7.95 -5.08
C VAL A 258 15.41 -7.50 -4.92
N LYS A 259 15.98 -7.61 -3.71
CA LYS A 259 17.38 -7.27 -3.46
C LYS A 259 18.37 -8.16 -4.22
N LYS A 260 18.13 -9.49 -4.26
CA LYS A 260 18.95 -10.43 -5.04
C LYS A 260 19.01 -10.06 -6.51
N ASN A 261 17.93 -9.50 -7.06
CA ASN A 261 17.85 -9.05 -8.45
C ASN A 261 18.30 -7.58 -8.65
N LYS A 262 18.93 -6.95 -7.64
CA LYS A 262 19.45 -5.58 -7.70
C LYS A 262 18.39 -4.52 -8.04
N LEU A 263 17.12 -4.78 -7.70
CA LEU A 263 16.01 -3.86 -7.90
C LEU A 263 15.82 -2.98 -6.66
N LYS A 264 15.23 -1.81 -6.87
CA LYS A 264 14.85 -0.89 -5.79
C LYS A 264 13.46 -1.21 -5.28
N ILE A 265 13.26 -1.10 -3.97
CA ILE A 265 12.00 -1.37 -3.29
C ILE A 265 11.25 -0.05 -3.09
N PHE A 266 10.08 0.05 -3.71
CA PHE A 266 9.04 1.01 -3.40
C PHE A 266 8.01 0.28 -2.54
N PHE A 267 7.85 0.67 -1.27
CA PHE A 267 6.99 -0.07 -0.35
C PHE A 267 5.69 0.68 -0.16
N GLY A 268 4.62 0.15 -0.74
CA GLY A 268 3.33 0.81 -0.84
C GLY A 268 2.24 0.21 0.03
N CYS A 269 1.12 0.92 0.06
CA CYS A 269 -0.13 0.46 0.66
C CYS A 269 -1.31 0.66 -0.32
N MET A 270 -2.45 0.13 0.06
CA MET A 270 -3.74 0.53 -0.51
C MET A 270 -4.23 1.80 0.19
N VAL A 271 -5.28 2.46 -0.31
CA VAL A 271 -6.01 3.45 0.48
C VAL A 271 -6.56 2.72 1.70
N SER A 272 -6.09 3.08 2.89
CA SER A 272 -6.26 2.28 4.11
C SER A 272 -6.12 3.13 5.36
N SER A 273 -6.44 2.57 6.52
CA SER A 273 -6.27 3.21 7.81
C SER A 273 -4.83 3.14 8.33
N SER A 274 -4.55 3.88 9.38
CA SER A 274 -3.28 3.79 10.12
C SER A 274 -3.01 2.40 10.68
N LEU A 275 -4.03 1.64 11.07
CA LEU A 275 -3.84 0.27 11.57
C LEU A 275 -3.30 -0.68 10.50
N SER A 276 -3.69 -0.48 9.23
CA SER A 276 -3.12 -1.24 8.12
C SER A 276 -1.67 -0.85 7.82
N VAL A 277 -1.31 0.42 8.02
CA VAL A 277 -0.01 0.96 7.59
C VAL A 277 1.07 0.87 8.68
N ILE A 278 0.73 1.14 9.94
CA ILE A 278 1.71 1.16 11.04
C ILE A 278 2.55 -0.13 11.11
N PRO A 279 1.97 -1.33 11.05
CA PRO A 279 2.77 -2.55 11.06
C PRO A 279 3.83 -2.63 9.95
N MET A 280 3.59 -1.95 8.84
CA MET A 280 4.51 -1.97 7.69
C MET A 280 5.79 -1.16 7.94
N LEU A 281 5.78 -0.22 8.89
CA LEU A 281 6.94 0.61 9.23
C LEU A 281 8.15 -0.23 9.68
N ARG A 282 7.93 -1.46 10.20
CA ARG A 282 9.05 -2.36 10.55
C ARG A 282 9.88 -2.81 9.35
N PHE A 283 9.33 -2.72 8.14
CA PHE A 283 10.03 -3.05 6.89
C PHE A 283 10.71 -1.83 6.24
N ALA A 284 10.46 -0.61 6.73
CA ALA A 284 10.97 0.62 6.13
C ALA A 284 12.50 0.64 5.95
N LYS A 285 13.24 0.00 6.86
CA LYS A 285 14.70 -0.14 6.79
C LYS A 285 15.22 -0.93 5.58
N PHE A 286 14.36 -1.69 4.92
CA PHE A 286 14.71 -2.49 3.74
C PHE A 286 14.38 -1.79 2.42
N CYS A 287 13.68 -0.66 2.47
CA CYS A 287 13.08 0.01 1.33
C CYS A 287 13.89 1.23 0.88
N ASN A 288 13.85 1.51 -0.42
CA ASN A 288 14.47 2.70 -1.00
C ASN A 288 13.53 3.90 -0.91
N LEU A 289 12.22 3.67 -0.99
CA LEU A 289 11.18 4.70 -0.88
C LEU A 289 9.89 4.08 -0.35
N LEU A 290 9.16 4.85 0.47
CA LEU A 290 7.84 4.48 0.99
C LEU A 290 6.73 5.19 0.20
N ASP A 291 5.57 4.52 0.10
CA ASP A 291 4.31 5.00 -0.47
C ASP A 291 3.17 4.64 0.50
N LEU A 292 3.29 5.15 1.72
CA LEU A 292 2.46 4.80 2.87
C LEU A 292 1.51 5.95 3.24
N ASP A 293 0.89 6.56 2.24
CA ASP A 293 0.00 7.71 2.38
C ASP A 293 -1.49 7.36 2.37
N GLY A 294 -1.84 6.08 2.39
CA GLY A 294 -3.23 5.61 2.40
C GLY A 294 -4.14 6.30 3.43
N PRO A 295 -3.70 6.46 4.71
CA PRO A 295 -4.48 7.14 5.73
C PRO A 295 -4.75 8.63 5.46
N LEU A 296 -3.92 9.28 4.66
CA LEU A 296 -4.07 10.69 4.30
C LEU A 296 -5.41 11.00 3.60
N PHE A 297 -5.96 10.00 2.91
CA PHE A 297 -7.20 10.14 2.16
C PHE A 297 -8.46 9.95 3.00
N LEU A 298 -8.36 9.42 4.22
CA LEU A 298 -9.52 9.19 5.09
C LEU A 298 -10.03 10.50 5.70
N LEU A 299 -11.36 10.68 5.71
CA LEU A 299 -11.99 11.80 6.41
C LEU A 299 -11.72 11.72 7.91
N LYS A 300 -11.82 10.51 8.48
CA LYS A 300 -11.52 10.21 9.89
C LYS A 300 -10.79 8.87 9.94
N ASP A 301 -9.66 8.85 10.62
CA ASP A 301 -8.84 7.66 10.87
C ASP A 301 -8.99 7.20 12.33
N TYR A 302 -8.27 6.19 12.73
CA TYR A 302 -8.15 5.80 14.13
C TYR A 302 -7.56 6.91 14.99
N LYS A 303 -7.97 6.97 16.28
CA LYS A 303 -7.37 7.86 17.27
C LYS A 303 -5.85 7.63 17.33
N ASN A 304 -5.09 8.72 17.43
CA ASN A 304 -3.63 8.69 17.46
C ASN A 304 -2.99 8.05 16.20
N GLY A 305 -3.69 8.00 15.07
CA GLY A 305 -3.18 7.47 13.81
C GLY A 305 -1.96 8.23 13.28
N LEU A 306 -1.49 7.81 12.12
CA LEU A 306 -0.36 8.43 11.42
C LEU A 306 -0.66 9.88 11.07
N GLN A 307 0.33 10.73 11.21
CA GLN A 307 0.28 12.13 10.81
C GLN A 307 1.21 12.38 9.62
N TYR A 308 0.90 13.40 8.82
CA TYR A 308 1.64 13.71 7.59
C TYR A 308 1.93 15.19 7.50
N LYS A 309 3.22 15.53 7.26
CA LYS A 309 3.66 16.89 6.94
C LYS A 309 4.45 16.84 5.64
N GLY A 310 3.81 17.13 4.51
CA GLY A 310 4.38 16.88 3.18
C GLY A 310 4.81 15.41 3.02
N ASN A 311 6.06 15.17 2.65
CA ASN A 311 6.61 13.81 2.55
C ASN A 311 6.93 13.14 3.90
N VAL A 312 6.80 13.85 5.02
CA VAL A 312 7.13 13.28 6.33
C VAL A 312 5.91 12.60 6.91
N LEU A 313 5.95 11.28 6.98
CA LEU A 313 5.03 10.44 7.74
C LEU A 313 5.53 10.36 9.18
N ILE A 314 4.65 10.62 10.15
CA ILE A 314 4.98 10.66 11.57
C ILE A 314 4.18 9.60 12.31
N TYR A 315 4.89 8.66 12.94
CA TYR A 315 4.30 7.67 13.84
C TYR A 315 3.99 8.29 15.20
N ASN A 316 2.75 8.14 15.65
CA ASN A 316 2.34 8.55 16.98
C ASN A 316 2.59 7.41 17.99
N LYS A 317 3.45 7.65 18.98
CA LYS A 317 3.81 6.65 20.00
C LYS A 317 2.64 6.18 20.88
N HIS A 318 1.52 6.91 20.89
CA HIS A 318 0.29 6.58 21.63
C HIS A 318 -0.72 5.81 20.76
N PHE A 319 -0.36 5.41 19.55
CA PHE A 319 -1.20 4.53 18.75
C PHE A 319 -1.24 3.14 19.37
N ASP A 320 -2.43 2.54 19.45
CA ASP A 320 -2.66 1.25 20.08
C ASP A 320 -2.12 0.10 19.19
N TYR A 321 -0.79 -0.06 19.11
CA TYR A 321 -0.08 -1.15 18.47
C TYR A 321 1.26 -1.41 19.17
N GLY A 322 1.52 -2.65 19.59
CA GLY A 322 2.61 -2.99 20.49
C GLY A 322 2.23 -2.71 21.95
N TYR A 323 3.21 -2.85 22.84
CA TYR A 323 3.05 -2.45 24.23
C TYR A 323 3.07 -0.92 24.34
N LEU A 324 2.10 -0.33 25.06
CA LEU A 324 1.97 1.11 25.23
C LEU A 324 2.91 1.68 26.29
#